data_e3a3ea6865e7afda05648dce0a4852bd
#
_entry.id   e3a3ea6865e7afda05648dce0a4852bd
#
_cell.length_a   1.000
_cell.length_b   1.000
_cell.length_c   1.000
_cell.angle_alpha   90.00
_cell.angle_beta   90.00
_cell.angle_gamma   90.00
#
_symmetry.space_group_name_H-M   'P 1'
#
loop_
_entity.id
_entity.type
_entity.pdbx_description
1 polymer ?
#
loop_
_entity_poly.entity_id
_entity_poly.type
_entity_poly.pdbx_seq_one_letter_code
_entity_poly.pdbx_strand_id
1 'polypeptide(L)'
;MTGGEPWGGRSRTDPGMRLARKAIIAYGVAMSLPARLIEGYEAFRSGRLPAEQSRYRDLAEQGQSPEIMVIGCCDSRVSPEVIFDARPGELFVVRNVANLVPPYSPDGTYHGVSAALEFAVGALRVKHIVVLGHARCGGVRAFAEDSAPLSPGDFIGKWMSLIAPAAEKLGPCGATPPAEYLARLEQASIVNTLGNLLTFPRLRKLIERGRVTLHGAYFAVATGELLVLDPPSGRFVAAATGIVRT
;
A
#
# COMPACT_ATOMS: atom_id res chain seq x y z
N MET A 1 -20.97 -25.01 -23.22
CA MET A 1 -21.61 -24.00 -24.05
C MET A 1 -22.56 -23.22 -23.18
N THR A 2 -22.22 -22.02 -22.79
CA THR A 2 -23.10 -20.86 -22.53
C THR A 2 -22.17 -19.69 -22.37
N GLY A 3 -22.06 -18.89 -23.43
CA GLY A 3 -21.29 -17.69 -23.49
C GLY A 3 -21.91 -16.60 -22.61
N GLY A 4 -21.20 -16.15 -21.60
CA GLY A 4 -21.51 -14.93 -20.88
C GLY A 4 -21.08 -13.74 -21.73
N GLU A 5 -22.02 -12.89 -22.09
CA GLU A 5 -21.74 -11.65 -22.84
C GLU A 5 -20.83 -10.72 -22.04
N PRO A 6 -19.82 -10.13 -22.67
CA PRO A 6 -19.01 -9.10 -22.00
C PRO A 6 -19.84 -7.81 -21.91
N TRP A 7 -19.92 -7.24 -20.73
CA TRP A 7 -20.34 -5.89 -20.33
C TRP A 7 -21.07 -5.11 -21.43
N GLY A 8 -22.41 -5.33 -21.54
CA GLY A 8 -23.26 -4.65 -22.49
C GLY A 8 -23.10 -3.13 -22.38
N GLY A 9 -22.58 -2.51 -23.44
CA GLY A 9 -22.45 -1.08 -23.57
C GLY A 9 -23.79 -0.41 -23.37
N ARG A 10 -24.01 0.23 -22.21
CA ARG A 10 -25.18 1.07 -21.98
C ARG A 10 -25.14 2.22 -22.96
N SER A 11 -26.21 2.35 -23.72
CA SER A 11 -26.41 3.39 -24.73
C SER A 11 -26.11 4.79 -24.15
N ARG A 12 -25.47 5.67 -24.94
CA ARG A 12 -25.22 7.09 -24.60
C ARG A 12 -26.48 7.90 -24.27
N THR A 13 -27.65 7.29 -24.37
CA THR A 13 -28.99 7.86 -24.13
C THR A 13 -29.61 7.48 -22.79
N ASP A 14 -28.89 6.72 -21.93
CA ASP A 14 -29.40 6.31 -20.61
C ASP A 14 -29.67 7.57 -19.75
N PRO A 15 -30.93 7.75 -19.27
CA PRO A 15 -31.29 8.89 -18.42
C PRO A 15 -30.44 9.02 -17.15
N GLY A 16 -29.99 7.90 -16.58
CA GLY A 16 -29.08 7.89 -15.43
C GLY A 16 -27.71 8.46 -15.75
N MET A 17 -27.17 8.16 -16.93
CA MET A 17 -25.91 8.74 -17.40
C MET A 17 -26.03 10.25 -17.72
N ARG A 18 -27.20 10.72 -18.19
CA ARG A 18 -27.45 12.16 -18.41
C ARG A 18 -27.52 12.94 -17.09
N LEU A 19 -28.16 12.39 -16.07
CA LEU A 19 -28.21 12.97 -14.72
C LEU A 19 -26.81 13.01 -14.07
N ALA A 20 -26.06 11.91 -14.12
CA ALA A 20 -24.69 11.86 -13.64
C ALA A 20 -23.79 12.88 -14.36
N ARG A 21 -23.91 13.02 -15.69
CA ARG A 21 -23.15 13.99 -16.48
C ARG A 21 -23.49 15.44 -16.14
N LYS A 22 -24.78 15.77 -15.92
CA LYS A 22 -25.19 17.10 -15.46
C LYS A 22 -24.66 17.41 -14.06
N ALA A 23 -24.73 16.46 -13.13
CA ALA A 23 -24.19 16.59 -11.80
C ALA A 23 -22.67 16.78 -11.82
N ILE A 24 -21.94 15.97 -12.58
CA ILE A 24 -20.47 16.04 -12.74
C ILE A 24 -20.06 17.44 -13.22
N ILE A 25 -20.73 18.01 -14.21
CA ILE A 25 -20.45 19.36 -14.72
C ILE A 25 -20.81 20.42 -13.66
N ALA A 26 -21.94 20.28 -12.99
CA ALA A 26 -22.39 21.22 -11.95
C ALA A 26 -21.47 21.26 -10.72
N TYR A 27 -20.82 20.13 -10.38
CA TYR A 27 -19.87 20.03 -9.27
C TYR A 27 -18.42 20.36 -9.66
N GLY A 28 -18.17 20.91 -10.85
CA GLY A 28 -16.86 21.42 -11.24
C GLY A 28 -15.82 20.33 -11.55
N VAL A 29 -16.25 19.14 -11.99
CA VAL A 29 -15.29 18.13 -12.47
C VAL A 29 -14.61 18.66 -13.74
N ALA A 30 -13.29 18.80 -13.68
CA ALA A 30 -12.50 19.31 -14.78
C ALA A 30 -12.58 18.42 -16.03
N MET A 31 -12.66 19.04 -17.20
CA MET A 31 -12.72 18.33 -18.49
C MET A 31 -11.36 17.79 -18.94
N SER A 32 -10.27 18.18 -18.26
CA SER A 32 -8.91 17.77 -18.58
C SER A 32 -8.12 17.45 -17.30
N LEU A 33 -7.12 16.62 -17.44
CA LEU A 33 -6.14 16.38 -16.36
C LEU A 33 -5.24 17.62 -16.17
N PRO A 34 -4.64 17.79 -14.98
CA PRO A 34 -3.60 18.79 -14.77
C PRO A 34 -2.48 18.65 -15.81
N ALA A 35 -1.99 19.79 -16.34
CA ALA A 35 -0.96 19.82 -17.39
C ALA A 35 0.25 18.94 -17.06
N ARG A 36 0.73 19.00 -15.81
CA ARG A 36 1.85 18.16 -15.35
C ARG A 36 1.63 16.67 -15.54
N LEU A 37 0.38 16.18 -15.42
CA LEU A 37 0.07 14.75 -15.63
C LEU A 37 0.03 14.40 -17.12
N ILE A 38 -0.44 15.33 -17.97
CA ILE A 38 -0.42 15.14 -19.43
C ILE A 38 1.02 15.07 -19.93
N GLU A 39 1.86 16.04 -19.54
CA GLU A 39 3.29 16.06 -19.87
C GLU A 39 4.00 14.78 -19.42
N GLY A 40 3.72 14.32 -18.20
CA GLY A 40 4.27 13.07 -17.67
C GLY A 40 3.83 11.83 -18.47
N TYR A 41 2.58 11.79 -18.88
CA TYR A 41 2.04 10.72 -19.73
C TYR A 41 2.66 10.73 -21.14
N GLU A 42 2.86 11.89 -21.73
CA GLU A 42 3.54 12.02 -23.01
C GLU A 42 5.01 11.57 -22.94
N ALA A 43 5.72 11.96 -21.88
CA ALA A 43 7.08 11.49 -21.60
C ALA A 43 7.13 9.96 -21.42
N PHE A 44 6.18 9.38 -20.69
CA PHE A 44 6.06 7.94 -20.56
C PHE A 44 5.81 7.25 -21.91
N ARG A 45 4.89 7.78 -22.71
CA ARG A 45 4.56 7.21 -24.02
C ARG A 45 5.73 7.22 -25.01
N SER A 46 6.50 8.31 -25.02
CA SER A 46 7.63 8.47 -25.96
C SER A 46 8.93 7.84 -25.48
N GLY A 47 9.13 7.75 -24.16
CA GLY A 47 10.35 7.26 -23.56
C GLY A 47 10.25 5.81 -23.07
N ARG A 48 9.53 5.59 -21.98
CA ARG A 48 9.52 4.30 -21.28
C ARG A 48 8.66 3.24 -21.97
N LEU A 49 7.45 3.61 -22.43
CA LEU A 49 6.50 2.65 -23.00
C LEU A 49 7.05 1.85 -24.19
N PRO A 50 7.82 2.41 -25.16
CA PRO A 50 8.37 1.63 -26.26
C PRO A 50 9.26 0.46 -25.82
N ALA A 51 10.03 0.65 -24.76
CA ALA A 51 10.89 -0.39 -24.20
C ALA A 51 10.11 -1.48 -23.42
N GLU A 52 8.97 -1.14 -22.88
CA GLU A 52 8.13 -2.02 -22.04
C GLU A 52 6.85 -2.49 -22.75
N GLN A 53 6.61 -2.10 -24.00
CA GLN A 53 5.34 -2.31 -24.68
C GLN A 53 4.96 -3.78 -24.83
N SER A 54 5.92 -4.67 -25.10
CA SER A 54 5.65 -6.11 -25.14
C SER A 54 5.14 -6.62 -23.81
N ARG A 55 5.79 -6.22 -22.72
CA ARG A 55 5.38 -6.59 -21.36
C ARG A 55 3.97 -6.10 -21.02
N TYR A 56 3.62 -4.86 -21.36
CA TYR A 56 2.26 -4.34 -21.15
C TYR A 56 1.23 -5.13 -21.96
N ARG A 57 1.56 -5.53 -23.19
CA ARG A 57 0.67 -6.34 -24.02
C ARG A 57 0.46 -7.72 -23.41
N ASP A 58 1.54 -8.40 -23.01
CA ASP A 58 1.46 -9.71 -22.37
C ASP A 58 0.63 -9.68 -21.08
N LEU A 59 0.84 -8.65 -20.24
CA LEU A 59 0.04 -8.45 -19.02
C LEU A 59 -1.43 -8.15 -19.31
N ALA A 60 -1.74 -7.46 -20.41
CA ALA A 60 -3.12 -7.17 -20.80
C ALA A 60 -3.84 -8.42 -21.31
N GLU A 61 -3.15 -9.29 -22.05
CA GLU A 61 -3.72 -10.50 -22.66
C GLU A 61 -3.78 -11.68 -21.66
N GLN A 62 -2.76 -11.85 -20.84
CA GLN A 62 -2.62 -13.00 -19.93
C GLN A 62 -2.98 -12.70 -18.48
N GLY A 63 -3.19 -11.40 -18.15
CA GLY A 63 -3.41 -10.94 -16.78
C GLY A 63 -2.12 -10.76 -15.98
N GLN A 64 -2.27 -10.34 -14.73
CA GLN A 64 -1.15 -10.14 -13.81
C GLN A 64 -0.96 -11.34 -12.89
N SER A 65 0.29 -11.65 -12.56
CA SER A 65 0.66 -12.71 -11.63
C SER A 65 1.86 -12.29 -10.75
N PRO A 66 1.74 -11.19 -9.99
CA PRO A 66 2.80 -10.73 -9.12
C PRO A 66 3.02 -11.73 -7.97
N GLU A 67 4.28 -12.03 -7.67
CA GLU A 67 4.63 -12.88 -6.53
C GLU A 67 4.70 -12.10 -5.21
N ILE A 68 4.77 -10.76 -5.29
CA ILE A 68 5.01 -9.88 -4.15
C ILE A 68 3.87 -8.89 -3.99
N MET A 69 3.28 -8.83 -2.80
CA MET A 69 2.43 -7.74 -2.36
C MET A 69 3.23 -6.76 -1.51
N VAL A 70 3.11 -5.46 -1.77
CA VAL A 70 3.68 -4.41 -0.92
C VAL A 70 2.55 -3.59 -0.30
N ILE A 71 2.57 -3.44 1.02
CA ILE A 71 1.69 -2.56 1.78
C ILE A 71 2.54 -1.37 2.23
N GLY A 72 2.40 -0.23 1.55
CA GLY A 72 3.21 0.96 1.74
C GLY A 72 2.43 2.18 2.22
N CYS A 73 3.17 3.25 2.53
CA CYS A 73 2.56 4.53 2.86
C CYS A 73 2.11 5.29 1.59
N CYS A 74 1.04 6.12 1.74
CA CYS A 74 0.61 7.09 0.72
C CYS A 74 1.57 8.28 0.55
N ASP A 75 2.61 8.40 1.38
CA ASP A 75 3.60 9.47 1.31
C ASP A 75 4.24 9.54 -0.08
N SER A 76 4.20 10.71 -0.70
CA SER A 76 4.62 10.91 -2.09
C SER A 76 6.10 10.62 -2.37
N ARG A 77 6.92 10.53 -1.31
CA ARG A 77 8.37 10.28 -1.39
C ARG A 77 8.73 8.80 -1.43
N VAL A 78 7.75 7.89 -1.21
CA VAL A 78 8.01 6.46 -0.98
C VAL A 78 7.16 5.56 -1.88
N SER A 79 7.30 5.71 -3.19
CA SER A 79 6.68 4.79 -4.15
C SER A 79 7.43 3.46 -4.15
N PRO A 80 6.77 2.33 -3.81
CA PRO A 80 7.41 1.01 -3.83
C PRO A 80 8.00 0.66 -5.20
N GLU A 81 7.30 1.02 -6.28
CA GLU A 81 7.73 0.73 -7.64
C GLU A 81 9.05 1.45 -7.98
N VAL A 82 9.23 2.67 -7.44
CA VAL A 82 10.48 3.44 -7.63
C VAL A 82 11.60 2.91 -6.74
N ILE A 83 11.31 2.62 -5.45
CA ILE A 83 12.31 2.16 -4.48
C ILE A 83 12.91 0.80 -4.90
N PHE A 84 12.09 -0.09 -5.45
CA PHE A 84 12.51 -1.44 -5.86
C PHE A 84 12.82 -1.56 -7.35
N ASP A 85 12.83 -0.45 -8.11
CA ASP A 85 13.00 -0.45 -9.57
C ASP A 85 12.12 -1.51 -10.26
N ALA A 86 10.88 -1.61 -9.80
CA ALA A 86 9.97 -2.67 -10.22
C ALA A 86 9.32 -2.34 -11.57
N ARG A 87 9.29 -3.35 -12.43
CA ARG A 87 8.63 -3.26 -13.73
C ARG A 87 7.12 -3.54 -13.59
N PRO A 88 6.32 -3.14 -14.58
CA PRO A 88 4.89 -3.43 -14.60
C PRO A 88 4.59 -4.91 -14.35
N GLY A 89 3.66 -5.19 -13.42
CA GLY A 89 3.21 -6.54 -13.08
C GLY A 89 4.07 -7.30 -12.06
N GLU A 90 5.19 -6.74 -11.58
CA GLU A 90 6.05 -7.40 -10.58
C GLU A 90 5.53 -7.26 -9.16
N LEU A 91 4.89 -6.14 -8.84
CA LEU A 91 4.34 -5.87 -7.51
C LEU A 91 2.82 -5.68 -7.56
N PHE A 92 2.15 -6.20 -6.55
CA PHE A 92 0.77 -5.83 -6.21
C PHE A 92 0.81 -4.86 -5.03
N VAL A 93 0.52 -3.58 -5.28
CA VAL A 93 0.77 -2.51 -4.31
C VAL A 93 -0.53 -2.00 -3.72
N VAL A 94 -0.58 -1.91 -2.39
CA VAL A 94 -1.60 -1.20 -1.62
C VAL A 94 -0.92 -0.08 -0.84
N ARG A 95 -1.45 1.12 -0.94
CA ARG A 95 -0.94 2.28 -0.20
C ARG A 95 -2.03 2.90 0.66
N ASN A 96 -1.69 3.18 1.91
CA ASN A 96 -2.56 3.86 2.86
C ASN A 96 -1.74 4.75 3.79
N VAL A 97 -2.38 5.58 4.61
CA VAL A 97 -1.65 6.43 5.56
C VAL A 97 -0.93 5.54 6.58
N ALA A 98 0.40 5.69 6.67
CA ALA A 98 1.29 4.97 7.59
C ALA A 98 1.37 3.44 7.39
N ASN A 99 1.09 2.91 6.19
CA ASN A 99 1.25 1.47 5.85
C ASN A 99 0.59 0.49 6.84
N LEU A 100 -0.57 0.85 7.36
CA LEU A 100 -1.27 0.10 8.40
C LEU A 100 -2.19 -0.98 7.81
N VAL A 101 -2.37 -2.05 8.57
CA VAL A 101 -3.40 -3.06 8.34
C VAL A 101 -4.18 -3.24 9.63
N PRO A 102 -5.51 -3.08 9.63
CA PRO A 102 -6.31 -3.37 10.80
C PRO A 102 -6.33 -4.88 11.08
N PRO A 103 -6.59 -5.30 12.34
CA PRO A 103 -6.87 -6.70 12.64
C PRO A 103 -8.04 -7.23 11.80
N TYR A 104 -8.07 -8.54 11.61
CA TYR A 104 -9.20 -9.20 10.94
C TYR A 104 -10.50 -8.97 11.70
N SER A 105 -11.44 -8.26 11.08
CA SER A 105 -12.75 -7.93 11.66
C SER A 105 -13.79 -7.81 10.53
N PRO A 106 -14.37 -8.93 10.07
CA PRO A 106 -15.38 -8.93 9.02
C PRO A 106 -16.74 -8.49 9.60
N ASP A 107 -17.06 -7.22 9.48
CA ASP A 107 -18.29 -6.60 10.01
C ASP A 107 -19.32 -6.25 8.94
N GLY A 108 -19.08 -6.64 7.69
CA GLY A 108 -19.97 -6.37 6.55
C GLY A 108 -19.82 -4.98 5.95
N THR A 109 -18.87 -4.14 6.44
CA THR A 109 -18.58 -2.83 5.88
C THR A 109 -17.43 -2.87 4.86
N TYR A 110 -17.03 -1.70 4.33
CA TYR A 110 -16.00 -1.62 3.29
C TYR A 110 -14.60 -1.53 3.90
N HIS A 111 -13.79 -2.57 3.70
CA HIS A 111 -12.41 -2.68 4.20
C HIS A 111 -11.41 -2.82 3.05
N GLY A 112 -11.00 -1.73 2.41
CA GLY A 112 -10.19 -1.73 1.20
C GLY A 112 -8.86 -2.49 1.33
N VAL A 113 -8.14 -2.32 2.46
CA VAL A 113 -6.87 -3.03 2.68
C VAL A 113 -7.09 -4.53 2.85
N SER A 114 -8.11 -4.93 3.63
CA SER A 114 -8.45 -6.35 3.85
C SER A 114 -8.91 -7.03 2.56
N ALA A 115 -9.71 -6.33 1.74
CA ALA A 115 -10.15 -6.82 0.43
C ALA A 115 -8.96 -7.00 -0.54
N ALA A 116 -8.03 -6.06 -0.58
CA ALA A 116 -6.82 -6.19 -1.39
C ALA A 116 -5.93 -7.34 -0.92
N LEU A 117 -5.78 -7.54 0.40
CA LEU A 117 -5.06 -8.67 0.98
C LEU A 117 -5.71 -10.00 0.58
N GLU A 118 -7.04 -10.10 0.70
CA GLU A 118 -7.78 -11.31 0.31
C GLU A 118 -7.61 -11.62 -1.17
N PHE A 119 -7.67 -10.61 -2.03
CA PHE A 119 -7.43 -10.75 -3.47
C PHE A 119 -6.00 -11.21 -3.76
N ALA A 120 -5.00 -10.60 -3.10
CA ALA A 120 -3.60 -10.95 -3.27
C ALA A 120 -3.32 -12.43 -2.94
N VAL A 121 -3.80 -12.91 -1.77
CA VAL A 121 -3.54 -14.30 -1.35
C VAL A 121 -4.49 -15.31 -1.99
N GLY A 122 -5.69 -14.88 -2.38
CA GLY A 122 -6.75 -15.74 -2.91
C GLY A 122 -6.71 -15.92 -4.41
N ALA A 123 -6.64 -14.82 -5.14
CA ALA A 123 -6.68 -14.78 -6.60
C ALA A 123 -5.26 -14.77 -7.19
N LEU A 124 -4.41 -13.82 -6.78
CA LEU A 124 -3.05 -13.67 -7.32
C LEU A 124 -2.06 -14.70 -6.75
N ARG A 125 -2.33 -15.23 -5.56
CA ARG A 125 -1.49 -16.24 -4.89
C ARG A 125 -0.06 -15.75 -4.66
N VAL A 126 0.07 -14.51 -4.21
CA VAL A 126 1.37 -13.93 -3.86
C VAL A 126 2.12 -14.83 -2.87
N LYS A 127 3.45 -14.87 -2.99
CA LYS A 127 4.35 -15.64 -2.13
C LYS A 127 4.93 -14.80 -0.99
N HIS A 128 5.02 -13.49 -1.20
CA HIS A 128 5.62 -12.55 -0.26
C HIS A 128 4.68 -11.38 0.01
N ILE A 129 4.59 -10.96 1.27
CA ILE A 129 3.91 -9.73 1.67
C ILE A 129 4.91 -8.87 2.42
N VAL A 130 5.18 -7.67 1.92
CA VAL A 130 6.11 -6.70 2.49
C VAL A 130 5.32 -5.55 3.09
N VAL A 131 5.49 -5.27 4.37
CA VAL A 131 5.06 -4.02 5.01
C VAL A 131 6.21 -3.04 4.93
N LEU A 132 6.07 -2.04 4.06
CA LEU A 132 7.08 -1.01 3.81
C LEU A 132 6.73 0.28 4.54
N GLY A 133 7.36 0.52 5.68
CA GLY A 133 7.32 1.79 6.38
C GLY A 133 8.48 2.69 5.95
N HIS A 134 8.49 3.92 6.48
CA HIS A 134 9.53 4.87 6.11
C HIS A 134 9.81 5.90 7.19
N ALA A 135 11.00 6.49 7.15
CA ALA A 135 11.41 7.57 8.02
C ALA A 135 10.58 8.85 7.79
N ARG A 136 10.35 9.58 8.86
CA ARG A 136 9.62 10.86 8.87
C ARG A 136 8.20 10.75 8.30
N CYS A 137 7.49 9.70 8.69
CA CYS A 137 6.10 9.49 8.33
C CYS A 137 5.20 10.53 9.01
N GLY A 138 4.52 11.35 8.20
CA GLY A 138 3.64 12.42 8.72
C GLY A 138 2.49 11.88 9.56
N GLY A 139 1.92 10.73 9.21
CA GLY A 139 0.85 10.10 9.99
C GLY A 139 1.31 9.62 11.36
N VAL A 140 2.47 8.93 11.42
CA VAL A 140 3.06 8.47 12.71
C VAL A 140 3.39 9.65 13.60
N ARG A 141 3.96 10.72 13.02
CA ARG A 141 4.25 11.95 13.75
C ARG A 141 2.98 12.58 14.32
N ALA A 142 1.96 12.78 13.50
CA ALA A 142 0.69 13.37 13.93
C ALA A 142 0.04 12.56 15.07
N PHE A 143 0.09 11.23 15.01
CA PHE A 143 -0.35 10.37 16.09
C PHE A 143 0.45 10.59 17.38
N ALA A 144 1.77 10.64 17.30
CA ALA A 144 2.65 10.80 18.48
C ALA A 144 2.54 12.18 19.13
N GLU A 145 2.28 13.21 18.32
CA GLU A 145 2.12 14.61 18.79
C GLU A 145 0.66 14.95 19.14
N ASP A 146 -0.28 14.02 18.95
CA ASP A 146 -1.73 14.25 19.06
C ASP A 146 -2.17 15.54 18.32
N SER A 147 -1.68 15.69 17.11
CA SER A 147 -1.75 16.93 16.34
C SER A 147 -2.50 16.76 15.02
N ALA A 148 -2.85 17.88 14.38
CA ALA A 148 -3.40 17.85 13.03
C ALA A 148 -2.49 17.07 12.07
N PRO A 149 -3.04 16.31 11.11
CA PRO A 149 -4.42 16.36 10.63
C PRO A 149 -5.38 15.38 11.30
N LEU A 150 -5.10 14.87 12.49
CA LEU A 150 -5.99 13.91 13.15
C LEU A 150 -7.31 14.57 13.54
N SER A 151 -8.40 14.07 13.00
CA SER A 151 -9.75 14.49 13.35
C SER A 151 -10.39 13.44 14.25
N PRO A 152 -10.87 13.79 15.44
CA PRO A 152 -11.46 12.84 16.38
C PRO A 152 -12.76 12.19 15.86
N GLY A 153 -13.48 12.86 14.97
CA GLY A 153 -14.82 12.48 14.55
C GLY A 153 -14.91 11.67 13.26
N ASP A 154 -13.88 11.76 12.36
CA ASP A 154 -14.01 11.20 11.02
C ASP A 154 -13.13 9.95 10.82
N PHE A 155 -12.39 9.92 9.69
CA PHE A 155 -11.70 8.71 9.27
C PHE A 155 -10.28 8.61 9.83
N ILE A 156 -9.52 9.73 9.80
CA ILE A 156 -8.06 9.66 9.99
C ILE A 156 -7.69 9.39 11.46
N GLY A 157 -8.37 9.98 12.42
CA GLY A 157 -8.11 9.74 13.85
C GLY A 157 -8.30 8.27 14.22
N LYS A 158 -9.44 7.69 13.83
CA LYS A 158 -9.72 6.27 14.03
C LYS A 158 -8.72 5.37 13.30
N TRP A 159 -8.33 5.73 12.08
CA TRP A 159 -7.33 4.99 11.32
C TRP A 159 -5.97 4.99 12.04
N MET A 160 -5.51 6.15 12.48
CA MET A 160 -4.22 6.29 13.15
C MET A 160 -4.20 5.62 14.55
N SER A 161 -5.33 5.40 15.20
CA SER A 161 -5.40 4.66 16.46
C SER A 161 -4.89 3.22 16.36
N LEU A 162 -4.75 2.67 15.14
CA LEU A 162 -4.10 1.38 14.89
C LEU A 162 -2.62 1.35 15.30
N ILE A 163 -2.00 2.51 15.51
CA ILE A 163 -0.61 2.62 16.01
C ILE A 163 -0.55 2.49 17.54
N ALA A 164 -1.64 2.74 18.26
CA ALA A 164 -1.65 2.77 19.72
C ALA A 164 -0.97 1.55 20.38
N PRO A 165 -1.21 0.29 19.96
CA PRO A 165 -0.53 -0.86 20.56
C PRO A 165 0.99 -0.84 20.39
N ALA A 166 1.51 -0.22 19.32
CA ALA A 166 2.95 -0.04 19.11
C ALA A 166 3.51 1.04 20.04
N ALA A 167 2.82 2.16 20.19
CA ALA A 167 3.21 3.25 21.08
C ALA A 167 3.19 2.81 22.56
N GLU A 168 2.18 2.08 22.99
CA GLU A 168 2.09 1.53 24.35
C GLU A 168 3.30 0.67 24.72
N LYS A 169 3.78 -0.17 23.80
CA LYS A 169 4.97 -1.01 23.99
C LYS A 169 6.25 -0.20 24.10
N LEU A 170 6.33 0.96 23.45
CA LEU A 170 7.49 1.85 23.52
C LEU A 170 7.51 2.70 24.79
N GLY A 171 6.35 2.90 25.42
CA GLY A 171 6.17 3.79 26.55
C GLY A 171 6.02 5.27 26.16
N PRO A 172 5.77 6.15 27.14
CA PRO A 172 5.48 7.56 26.91
C PRO A 172 6.69 8.33 26.37
N CYS A 173 6.44 9.31 25.49
CA CYS A 173 7.47 10.13 24.86
C CYS A 173 7.46 11.62 25.26
N GLY A 174 6.51 12.06 26.07
CA GLY A 174 6.29 13.48 26.36
C GLY A 174 5.58 14.24 25.23
N ALA A 175 5.36 15.54 25.43
CA ALA A 175 4.57 16.38 24.52
C ALA A 175 5.26 16.66 23.16
N THR A 176 6.60 16.62 23.12
CA THR A 176 7.37 16.79 21.88
C THR A 176 8.22 15.54 21.68
N PRO A 177 7.77 14.59 20.86
CA PRO A 177 8.50 13.34 20.65
C PRO A 177 9.86 13.59 19.99
N PRO A 178 10.96 13.08 20.56
CA PRO A 178 12.28 13.17 19.92
C PRO A 178 12.28 12.39 18.59
N ALA A 179 13.15 12.78 17.67
CA ALA A 179 13.29 12.12 16.36
C ALA A 179 13.59 10.62 16.50
N GLU A 180 14.36 10.25 17.51
CA GLU A 180 14.67 8.85 17.82
C GLU A 180 13.42 8.06 18.25
N TYR A 181 12.56 8.65 19.07
CA TYR A 181 11.28 8.02 19.45
C TYR A 181 10.39 7.82 18.23
N LEU A 182 10.28 8.83 17.36
CA LEU A 182 9.48 8.73 16.13
C LEU A 182 10.00 7.62 15.22
N ALA A 183 11.31 7.51 15.03
CA ALA A 183 11.93 6.43 14.24
C ALA A 183 11.62 5.04 14.83
N ARG A 184 11.70 4.90 16.16
CA ARG A 184 11.33 3.66 16.84
C ARG A 184 9.83 3.34 16.70
N LEU A 185 8.96 4.35 16.77
CA LEU A 185 7.53 4.17 16.62
C LEU A 185 7.16 3.78 15.18
N GLU A 186 7.81 4.37 14.18
CA GLU A 186 7.65 3.98 12.76
C GLU A 186 8.00 2.49 12.56
N GLN A 187 9.11 2.03 13.10
CA GLN A 187 9.53 0.63 13.04
C GLN A 187 8.60 -0.29 13.86
N ALA A 188 8.21 0.12 15.07
CA ALA A 188 7.27 -0.64 15.90
C ALA A 188 5.89 -0.77 15.25
N SER A 189 5.44 0.25 14.52
CA SER A 189 4.20 0.22 13.75
C SER A 189 4.24 -0.82 12.62
N ILE A 190 5.39 -1.00 11.96
CA ILE A 190 5.58 -2.09 10.97
C ILE A 190 5.39 -3.44 11.65
N VAL A 191 6.05 -3.67 12.79
CA VAL A 191 5.94 -4.93 13.54
C VAL A 191 4.49 -5.18 14.00
N ASN A 192 3.81 -4.13 14.48
CA ASN A 192 2.39 -4.24 14.84
C ASN A 192 1.51 -4.60 13.64
N THR A 193 1.76 -3.99 12.48
CA THR A 193 1.05 -4.30 11.22
C THR A 193 1.27 -5.75 10.80
N LEU A 194 2.51 -6.28 10.93
CA LEU A 194 2.79 -7.70 10.68
C LEU A 194 2.01 -8.60 11.66
N GLY A 195 1.90 -8.21 12.94
CA GLY A 195 1.07 -8.89 13.91
C GLY A 195 -0.42 -8.92 13.53
N ASN A 196 -0.95 -7.79 13.04
CA ASN A 196 -2.33 -7.69 12.56
C ASN A 196 -2.58 -8.59 11.34
N LEU A 197 -1.63 -8.71 10.42
CA LEU A 197 -1.72 -9.66 9.29
C LEU A 197 -1.89 -11.11 9.75
N LEU A 198 -1.27 -11.51 10.86
CA LEU A 198 -1.42 -12.86 11.42
C LEU A 198 -2.82 -13.12 12.00
N THR A 199 -3.63 -12.11 12.23
CA THR A 199 -5.02 -12.29 12.68
C THR A 199 -5.94 -12.79 11.56
N PHE A 200 -5.54 -12.67 10.27
CA PHE A 200 -6.31 -13.16 9.13
C PHE A 200 -6.21 -14.69 9.01
N PRO A 201 -7.30 -15.44 9.22
CA PRO A 201 -7.23 -16.90 9.35
C PRO A 201 -6.68 -17.61 8.10
N ARG A 202 -7.06 -17.12 6.91
CA ARG A 202 -6.58 -17.69 5.65
C ARG A 202 -5.10 -17.44 5.44
N LEU A 203 -4.63 -16.21 5.70
CA LEU A 203 -3.24 -15.83 5.57
C LEU A 203 -2.36 -16.63 6.54
N ARG A 204 -2.79 -16.73 7.80
CA ARG A 204 -2.08 -17.53 8.82
C ARG A 204 -1.87 -18.97 8.37
N LYS A 205 -2.90 -19.64 7.86
CA LYS A 205 -2.80 -21.00 7.31
C LYS A 205 -1.82 -21.12 6.15
N LEU A 206 -1.72 -20.08 5.29
CA LEU A 206 -0.75 -20.08 4.19
C LEU A 206 0.69 -19.91 4.68
N ILE A 207 0.90 -19.08 5.71
CA ILE A 207 2.20 -18.91 6.36
C ILE A 207 2.64 -20.22 7.06
N GLU A 208 1.76 -20.83 7.86
CA GLU A 208 2.02 -22.11 8.52
C GLU A 208 2.41 -23.23 7.54
N ARG A 209 1.93 -23.17 6.31
CA ARG A 209 2.26 -24.10 5.22
C ARG A 209 3.47 -23.67 4.38
N GLY A 210 4.17 -22.61 4.75
CA GLY A 210 5.31 -22.08 4.01
C GLY A 210 4.96 -21.56 2.61
N ARG A 211 3.68 -21.20 2.36
CA ARG A 211 3.22 -20.72 1.05
C ARG A 211 3.29 -19.19 0.92
N VAL A 212 3.31 -18.47 2.03
CA VAL A 212 3.45 -17.02 2.11
C VAL A 212 4.44 -16.67 3.19
N THR A 213 5.30 -15.70 2.92
CA THR A 213 6.26 -15.13 3.87
C THR A 213 5.95 -13.66 4.09
N LEU A 214 5.97 -13.22 5.35
CA LEU A 214 5.83 -11.81 5.73
C LEU A 214 7.20 -11.17 5.91
N HIS A 215 7.33 -9.92 5.46
CA HIS A 215 8.56 -9.12 5.58
C HIS A 215 8.22 -7.74 6.13
N GLY A 216 9.04 -7.24 7.05
CA GLY A 216 9.05 -5.83 7.46
C GLY A 216 10.21 -5.10 6.79
N ALA A 217 9.94 -3.95 6.20
CA ALA A 217 10.97 -3.10 5.60
C ALA A 217 10.77 -1.65 6.01
N TYR A 218 11.86 -0.91 6.17
CA TYR A 218 11.87 0.50 6.57
C TYR A 218 12.82 1.29 5.68
N PHE A 219 12.30 2.30 4.98
CA PHE A 219 13.04 3.12 4.05
C PHE A 219 13.41 4.46 4.66
N ALA A 220 14.70 4.74 4.74
CA ALA A 220 15.25 6.00 5.22
C ALA A 220 15.22 7.04 4.08
N VAL A 221 14.18 7.88 4.04
CA VAL A 221 13.91 8.84 2.94
C VAL A 221 15.09 9.76 2.64
N ALA A 222 15.87 10.17 3.67
CA ALA A 222 16.96 11.10 3.49
C ALA A 222 18.23 10.49 2.90
N THR A 223 18.47 9.20 3.14
CA THR A 223 19.70 8.50 2.71
C THR A 223 19.48 7.50 1.60
N GLY A 224 18.21 7.09 1.38
CA GLY A 224 17.88 6.01 0.45
C GLY A 224 18.18 4.61 1.02
N GLU A 225 18.59 4.51 2.28
CA GLU A 225 18.89 3.23 2.91
C GLU A 225 17.61 2.42 3.15
N LEU A 226 17.68 1.13 2.85
CA LEU A 226 16.62 0.18 3.16
C LEU A 226 17.06 -0.72 4.31
N LEU A 227 16.27 -0.71 5.38
CA LEU A 227 16.42 -1.63 6.49
C LEU A 227 15.36 -2.72 6.41
N VAL A 228 15.69 -3.93 6.82
CA VAL A 228 14.77 -5.06 6.88
C VAL A 228 14.69 -5.60 8.30
N LEU A 229 13.51 -6.05 8.69
CA LEU A 229 13.31 -6.71 9.97
C LEU A 229 14.01 -8.06 9.96
N ASP A 230 14.96 -8.23 10.88
CA ASP A 230 15.58 -9.52 11.18
C ASP A 230 14.73 -10.27 12.22
N PRO A 231 14.03 -11.36 11.85
CA PRO A 231 13.11 -12.04 12.76
C PRO A 231 13.78 -12.59 14.04
N PRO A 232 15.01 -13.16 13.99
CA PRO A 232 15.67 -13.65 15.18
C PRO A 232 15.98 -12.57 16.22
N SER A 233 16.45 -11.41 15.79
CA SER A 233 16.79 -10.30 16.71
C SER A 233 15.63 -9.35 16.99
N GLY A 234 14.59 -9.36 16.15
CA GLY A 234 13.50 -8.39 16.20
C GLY A 234 13.92 -6.96 15.82
N ARG A 235 15.09 -6.76 15.24
CA ARG A 235 15.68 -5.45 14.90
C ARG A 235 15.64 -5.22 13.40
N PHE A 236 15.60 -3.95 13.02
CA PHE A 236 15.80 -3.54 11.63
C PHE A 236 17.30 -3.40 11.36
N VAL A 237 17.78 -4.14 10.37
CA VAL A 237 19.18 -4.16 9.93
C VAL A 237 19.27 -3.75 8.46
N ALA A 238 20.41 -3.25 8.03
CA ALA A 238 20.61 -2.88 6.63
C ALA A 238 20.30 -4.07 5.72
N ALA A 239 19.56 -3.83 4.64
CA ALA A 239 19.31 -4.87 3.65
C ALA A 239 20.66 -5.34 3.10
N ALA A 240 20.93 -6.64 3.20
CA ALA A 240 22.19 -7.19 2.71
C ALA A 240 22.29 -6.96 1.20
N THR A 241 23.37 -6.30 0.76
CA THR A 241 23.65 -6.05 -0.66
C THR A 241 24.19 -7.29 -1.38
N GLY A 242 24.31 -8.42 -0.69
CA GLY A 242 24.66 -9.71 -1.26
C GLY A 242 23.45 -10.40 -1.87
N ILE A 243 23.28 -10.27 -3.18
CA ILE A 243 22.27 -11.05 -3.91
C ILE A 243 22.75 -12.52 -3.92
N VAL A 244 22.23 -13.33 -3.01
CA VAL A 244 22.24 -14.79 -3.21
C VAL A 244 21.17 -15.07 -4.28
N ARG A 245 21.60 -15.09 -5.55
CA ARG A 245 20.78 -15.67 -6.62
C ARG A 245 20.80 -17.19 -6.41
N THR A 246 19.75 -17.71 -5.80
CA THR A 246 19.45 -19.14 -5.83
C THR A 246 18.65 -19.48 -7.08
#